data_792fa43803d1910a037b984656a9a54d
#
_entry.id   792fa43803d1910a037b984656a9a54d
#
_cell.length_a   1.000
_cell.length_b   1.000
_cell.length_c   1.000
_cell.angle_alpha   90.00
_cell.angle_beta   90.00
_cell.angle_gamma   90.00
#
_symmetry.space_group_name_H-M   'P 1'
#
loop_
_entity.id
_entity.type
_entity.pdbx_description
1 polymer ?
#
loop_
_entity_poly.entity_id
_entity_poly.type
_entity_poly.pdbx_seq_one_letter_code
_entity_poly.pdbx_strand_id
1 'polypeptide(L)'
;MTGFPDPLPRLDHDVTVLVTTRSDRHAEVARLLSVARDAFGGGVDVRAVSYVADASPVDPFGRRLPWVRPEPVDGLGSAINAGVAAGVGRTLVVVDTSVSVDVPALHALAAAGSVAQARVRMPDGTLRSGARLLRPGALPWSDDRADAVTDVDTVFAADQPVLSVPGAALVPAPCLPDERMTLTVWSRAVADAHGRPVRVVGEATRSVEAGRTVDAATVDAFTAWRDRASEGDGVVAGPPLPPWGARPVAPAARVTGGDAEHLTWSLKIAAPAGPEGDGWGDVHFAAELAGALERLGQRVRIDRRDAHVRDDDASDDVTLVIRGLDRVPPNPASVNLLWVISHPDDVADTELRSFDAVFAAGPVWAAAAAARAGVPVRTLLQATEPAVFHPGARRATSPDADRVVFVGSTRGAARPMVTDAVALGADLRVHGPGWDEVVPAESLGEPSLTRAEVAAAYASARVVLNDHWPDMAAGGFVSNRVFDVLASGGVVVTDPVAGLSDVLDVPTLAVAGSRDELADLLEPARAWPSAAERAAVAERIAAEHSFDARAAVLLAAARAERARLHPRRT
;
A
#
# COMPACT_ATOMS: atom_id res chain seq x y z
N MET A 1 6.30 39.96 0.30
CA MET A 1 5.42 39.45 -0.77
C MET A 1 5.64 40.33 -2.00
N THR A 2 6.51 39.90 -2.89
CA THR A 2 6.61 40.51 -4.21
C THR A 2 5.41 39.99 -4.99
N GLY A 3 4.42 40.88 -5.25
CA GLY A 3 3.22 40.52 -5.96
C GLY A 3 3.55 39.97 -7.34
N PHE A 4 2.88 38.93 -7.71
CA PHE A 4 2.87 38.40 -9.07
C PHE A 4 2.32 39.51 -9.99
N PRO A 5 3.06 39.94 -11.02
CA PRO A 5 2.55 41.01 -11.89
C PRO A 5 1.29 40.49 -12.62
N ASP A 6 0.22 41.30 -12.58
CA ASP A 6 -1.03 40.96 -13.26
C ASP A 6 -1.31 42.03 -14.35
N PRO A 7 -1.33 41.66 -15.64
CA PRO A 7 -0.98 40.39 -16.22
C PRO A 7 0.54 40.16 -16.31
N LEU A 8 0.97 38.87 -16.25
CA LEU A 8 2.36 38.51 -16.54
C LEU A 8 2.75 38.94 -17.96
N PRO A 9 3.95 39.51 -18.15
CA PRO A 9 4.47 39.80 -19.48
C PRO A 9 4.53 38.54 -20.32
N ARG A 10 4.01 38.56 -21.54
CA ARG A 10 4.21 37.48 -22.53
C ARG A 10 5.49 37.76 -23.29
N LEU A 11 6.31 36.74 -23.42
CA LEU A 11 7.52 36.77 -24.23
C LEU A 11 7.21 36.21 -25.63
N ASP A 12 7.95 36.69 -26.63
CA ASP A 12 7.83 36.24 -28.02
C ASP A 12 8.38 34.81 -28.27
N HIS A 13 8.63 34.05 -27.23
CA HIS A 13 9.08 32.66 -27.30
C HIS A 13 7.91 31.69 -27.18
N ASP A 14 8.01 30.55 -27.87
CA ASP A 14 6.99 29.51 -27.78
C ASP A 14 7.07 28.74 -26.45
N VAL A 15 8.29 28.47 -25.97
CA VAL A 15 8.54 27.66 -24.77
C VAL A 15 9.51 28.37 -23.82
N THR A 16 9.14 28.43 -22.55
CA THR A 16 10.06 28.76 -21.45
C THR A 16 10.31 27.47 -20.65
N VAL A 17 11.57 27.08 -20.45
CA VAL A 17 11.94 25.97 -19.58
C VAL A 17 12.56 26.49 -18.30
N LEU A 18 11.91 26.20 -17.19
CA LEU A 18 12.36 26.55 -15.84
C LEU A 18 12.93 25.29 -15.17
N VAL A 19 14.25 25.30 -14.94
CA VAL A 19 14.93 24.27 -14.17
C VAL A 19 14.99 24.70 -12.71
N THR A 20 14.41 23.89 -11.81
CA THR A 20 14.49 24.09 -10.37
C THR A 20 15.48 23.12 -9.74
N THR A 21 16.12 23.54 -8.65
CA THR A 21 17.05 22.67 -7.92
C THR A 21 17.01 22.95 -6.42
N ARG A 22 17.07 21.87 -5.62
CA ARG A 22 17.14 21.94 -4.15
C ARG A 22 18.55 21.68 -3.61
N SER A 23 19.52 21.48 -4.45
CA SER A 23 20.89 21.11 -4.04
C SER A 23 21.94 21.74 -4.94
N ASP A 24 23.19 21.53 -4.61
CA ASP A 24 24.38 21.88 -5.39
C ASP A 24 24.56 21.09 -6.71
N ARG A 25 23.47 20.54 -7.25
CA ARG A 25 23.45 19.73 -8.48
C ARG A 25 23.60 20.57 -9.76
N HIS A 26 24.65 21.35 -9.81
CA HIS A 26 24.89 22.24 -10.97
C HIS A 26 25.15 21.47 -12.28
N ALA A 27 25.70 20.26 -12.19
CA ALA A 27 25.88 19.40 -13.36
C ALA A 27 24.54 18.96 -13.96
N GLU A 28 23.55 18.62 -13.11
CA GLU A 28 22.20 18.28 -13.54
C GLU A 28 21.47 19.48 -14.10
N VAL A 29 21.63 20.68 -13.51
CA VAL A 29 21.11 21.92 -14.08
C VAL A 29 21.68 22.13 -15.49
N ALA A 30 22.98 22.04 -15.66
CA ALA A 30 23.64 22.18 -16.97
C ALA A 30 23.14 21.14 -17.98
N ARG A 31 22.96 19.89 -17.55
CA ARG A 31 22.43 18.79 -18.36
C ARG A 31 21.00 19.08 -18.82
N LEU A 32 20.09 19.43 -17.90
CA LEU A 32 18.69 19.74 -18.24
C LEU A 32 18.57 20.95 -19.18
N LEU A 33 19.38 21.98 -18.97
CA LEU A 33 19.45 23.13 -19.87
C LEU A 33 19.95 22.75 -21.26
N SER A 34 20.90 21.79 -21.37
CA SER A 34 21.33 21.25 -22.66
C SER A 34 20.22 20.49 -23.35
N VAL A 35 19.56 19.57 -22.65
CA VAL A 35 18.42 18.80 -23.18
C VAL A 35 17.30 19.73 -23.67
N ALA A 36 17.02 20.81 -22.94
CA ALA A 36 16.01 21.80 -23.34
C ALA A 36 16.42 22.53 -24.64
N ARG A 37 17.68 22.91 -24.77
CA ARG A 37 18.19 23.53 -26.01
C ARG A 37 18.19 22.57 -27.18
N ASP A 38 18.55 21.31 -26.94
CA ASP A 38 18.50 20.27 -27.97
C ASP A 38 17.06 20.01 -28.45
N ALA A 39 16.08 20.09 -27.51
CA ALA A 39 14.68 19.91 -27.84
C ALA A 39 14.10 21.06 -28.67
N PHE A 40 14.37 22.30 -28.30
CA PHE A 40 13.65 23.48 -28.82
C PHE A 40 14.52 24.43 -29.64
N GLY A 41 15.82 24.19 -29.75
CA GLY A 41 16.74 25.02 -30.50
C GLY A 41 16.98 26.40 -29.87
N GLY A 42 17.42 27.35 -30.69
CA GLY A 42 17.79 28.69 -30.23
C GLY A 42 16.63 29.61 -29.81
N GLY A 43 15.38 29.17 -30.04
CA GLY A 43 14.16 29.93 -29.70
C GLY A 43 13.58 29.62 -28.31
N VAL A 44 14.25 28.79 -27.52
CA VAL A 44 13.79 28.47 -26.17
C VAL A 44 14.37 29.46 -25.15
N ASP A 45 13.53 29.93 -24.24
CA ASP A 45 13.96 30.66 -23.06
C ASP A 45 14.21 29.66 -21.93
N VAL A 46 15.45 29.58 -21.46
CA VAL A 46 15.86 28.65 -20.40
C VAL A 46 16.31 29.42 -19.17
N ARG A 47 15.78 29.02 -18.02
CA ARG A 47 16.05 29.66 -16.72
C ARG A 47 16.35 28.62 -15.65
N ALA A 48 17.09 29.04 -14.62
CA ALA A 48 17.33 28.21 -13.44
C ALA A 48 17.05 28.97 -12.15
N VAL A 49 16.50 28.29 -11.15
CA VAL A 49 16.26 28.82 -9.80
C VAL A 49 16.63 27.76 -8.77
N SER A 50 17.46 28.14 -7.80
CA SER A 50 17.72 27.33 -6.61
C SER A 50 16.76 27.71 -5.48
N TYR A 51 16.31 26.70 -4.70
CA TYR A 51 15.42 26.96 -3.56
C TYR A 51 15.89 26.31 -2.24
N VAL A 52 17.13 25.80 -2.19
CA VAL A 52 17.72 25.23 -0.95
C VAL A 52 19.17 25.63 -0.74
N ALA A 53 19.95 25.86 -1.80
CA ALA A 53 21.37 26.14 -1.70
C ALA A 53 21.77 27.31 -2.61
N ASP A 54 22.86 27.98 -2.30
CA ASP A 54 23.42 29.03 -3.14
C ASP A 54 23.72 28.51 -4.54
N ALA A 55 23.31 29.28 -5.54
CA ALA A 55 23.52 28.95 -6.93
C ALA A 55 24.96 29.22 -7.35
N SER A 56 25.68 28.21 -7.81
CA SER A 56 26.98 28.46 -8.45
C SER A 56 26.77 29.20 -9.77
N PRO A 57 27.53 30.28 -10.02
CA PRO A 57 27.37 31.06 -11.25
C PRO A 57 27.78 30.30 -12.52
N VAL A 58 28.51 29.22 -12.38
CA VAL A 58 29.07 28.43 -13.49
C VAL A 58 28.82 26.94 -13.31
N ASP A 59 28.73 26.21 -14.42
CA ASP A 59 28.72 24.75 -14.44
C ASP A 59 30.13 24.17 -14.16
N PRO A 60 30.26 22.83 -14.01
CA PRO A 60 31.55 22.16 -13.79
C PRO A 60 32.59 22.44 -14.88
N PHE A 61 32.22 22.96 -16.05
CA PHE A 61 33.07 23.31 -17.16
C PHE A 61 33.32 24.83 -17.26
N GLY A 62 32.91 25.60 -16.25
CA GLY A 62 33.10 27.05 -16.20
C GLY A 62 32.14 27.87 -17.07
N ARG A 63 31.10 27.26 -17.63
CA ARG A 63 30.08 27.97 -18.42
C ARG A 63 29.05 28.62 -17.51
N ARG A 64 28.68 29.87 -17.81
CA ARG A 64 27.67 30.62 -17.02
C ARG A 64 26.29 29.98 -17.13
N LEU A 65 25.68 29.73 -15.99
CA LEU A 65 24.31 29.23 -15.90
C LEU A 65 23.29 30.37 -15.87
N PRO A 66 22.11 30.21 -16.48
CA PRO A 66 21.07 31.24 -16.58
C PRO A 66 20.22 31.32 -15.31
N TRP A 67 20.86 31.61 -14.19
CA TRP A 67 20.15 31.82 -12.93
C TRP A 67 19.30 33.07 -12.98
N VAL A 68 18.03 32.94 -12.55
CA VAL A 68 17.11 34.07 -12.38
C VAL A 68 17.59 34.99 -11.25
N ARG A 69 18.14 34.39 -10.20
CA ARG A 69 18.74 35.08 -9.06
C ARG A 69 19.82 34.22 -8.42
N PRO A 70 20.87 34.84 -7.83
CA PRO A 70 21.97 34.10 -7.22
C PRO A 70 21.60 33.47 -5.88
N GLU A 71 20.73 34.13 -5.08
CA GLU A 71 20.32 33.61 -3.77
C GLU A 71 19.20 32.59 -3.92
N PRO A 72 19.17 31.54 -3.07
CA PRO A 72 18.07 30.59 -3.03
C PRO A 72 16.78 31.25 -2.59
N VAL A 73 15.65 30.70 -3.02
CA VAL A 73 14.32 31.08 -2.55
C VAL A 73 13.75 30.00 -1.63
N ASP A 74 12.75 30.36 -0.84
CA ASP A 74 12.14 29.42 0.11
C ASP A 74 11.09 28.53 -0.59
N GLY A 75 11.49 27.28 -0.89
CA GLY A 75 10.63 26.24 -1.44
C GLY A 75 10.30 26.35 -2.93
N LEU A 76 9.74 25.27 -3.46
CA LEU A 76 9.45 25.11 -4.89
C LEU A 76 8.46 26.14 -5.42
N GLY A 77 7.42 26.48 -4.65
CA GLY A 77 6.44 27.50 -5.06
C GLY A 77 7.08 28.87 -5.29
N SER A 78 7.96 29.29 -4.39
CA SER A 78 8.73 30.53 -4.55
C SER A 78 9.70 30.47 -5.74
N ALA A 79 10.28 29.29 -6.02
CA ALA A 79 11.14 29.09 -7.18
C ALA A 79 10.38 29.23 -8.49
N ILE A 80 9.20 28.65 -8.59
CA ILE A 80 8.31 28.80 -9.75
C ILE A 80 7.95 30.29 -9.93
N ASN A 81 7.47 30.96 -8.86
CA ASN A 81 7.09 32.37 -8.91
C ASN A 81 8.24 33.28 -9.33
N ALA A 82 9.45 33.07 -8.79
CA ALA A 82 10.64 33.82 -9.19
C ALA A 82 11.01 33.54 -10.66
N GLY A 83 10.93 32.28 -11.08
CA GLY A 83 11.25 31.87 -12.45
C GLY A 83 10.35 32.48 -13.52
N VAL A 84 9.09 32.78 -13.19
CA VAL A 84 8.11 33.33 -14.13
C VAL A 84 7.91 34.83 -14.03
N ALA A 85 8.48 35.50 -13.03
CA ALA A 85 8.27 36.95 -12.78
C ALA A 85 8.62 37.86 -13.96
N ALA A 86 9.58 37.45 -14.80
CA ALA A 86 9.97 38.20 -16.01
C ALA A 86 9.08 37.90 -17.24
N GLY A 87 7.98 37.17 -17.07
CA GLY A 87 7.12 36.66 -18.14
C GLY A 87 7.50 35.28 -18.62
N VAL A 88 6.65 34.64 -19.43
CA VAL A 88 6.86 33.32 -20.01
C VAL A 88 6.35 33.29 -21.46
N GLY A 89 6.82 32.27 -22.21
CA GLY A 89 6.32 31.94 -23.53
C GLY A 89 4.88 31.37 -23.52
N ARG A 90 4.45 30.81 -24.63
CA ARG A 90 3.13 30.18 -24.72
C ARG A 90 2.99 28.99 -23.76
N THR A 91 4.06 28.25 -23.55
CA THR A 91 4.12 27.12 -22.63
C THR A 91 5.29 27.30 -21.68
N LEU A 92 5.04 27.15 -20.39
CA LEU A 92 6.06 26.98 -19.37
C LEU A 92 6.25 25.49 -19.10
N VAL A 93 7.49 25.01 -19.18
CA VAL A 93 7.88 23.66 -18.75
C VAL A 93 8.73 23.79 -17.49
N VAL A 94 8.32 23.15 -16.40
CA VAL A 94 9.06 23.11 -15.14
C VAL A 94 9.68 21.74 -15.00
N VAL A 95 10.99 21.68 -14.75
CA VAL A 95 11.74 20.44 -14.50
C VAL A 95 12.69 20.65 -13.33
N ASP A 96 12.58 19.79 -12.31
CA ASP A 96 13.50 19.77 -11.17
C ASP A 96 14.68 18.82 -11.41
N THR A 97 15.85 19.16 -10.85
CA THR A 97 17.07 18.34 -10.96
C THR A 97 16.96 16.95 -10.32
N SER A 98 15.91 16.67 -9.55
CA SER A 98 15.60 15.33 -9.04
C SER A 98 15.06 14.39 -10.11
N VAL A 99 14.73 14.91 -11.32
CA VAL A 99 14.12 14.14 -12.41
C VAL A 99 15.03 14.19 -13.65
N SER A 100 15.16 13.06 -14.32
CA SER A 100 15.80 12.94 -15.64
C SER A 100 14.72 12.89 -16.72
N VAL A 101 14.84 13.77 -17.70
CA VAL A 101 13.92 13.90 -18.84
C VAL A 101 14.71 13.91 -20.13
N ASP A 102 14.15 13.38 -21.20
CA ASP A 102 14.71 13.39 -22.54
C ASP A 102 14.01 14.38 -23.49
N VAL A 103 14.54 14.51 -24.71
CA VAL A 103 14.00 15.40 -25.75
C VAL A 103 12.55 15.01 -26.12
N PRO A 104 12.19 13.73 -26.37
CA PRO A 104 10.81 13.33 -26.66
C PRO A 104 9.82 13.74 -25.56
N ALA A 105 10.19 13.57 -24.28
CA ALA A 105 9.31 13.94 -23.16
C ALA A 105 9.10 15.45 -23.09
N LEU A 106 10.15 16.27 -23.31
CA LEU A 106 10.01 17.74 -23.37
C LEU A 106 9.11 18.18 -24.52
N HIS A 107 9.23 17.58 -25.70
CA HIS A 107 8.34 17.85 -26.83
C HIS A 107 6.89 17.49 -26.51
N ALA A 108 6.65 16.31 -25.88
CA ALA A 108 5.31 15.89 -25.49
C ALA A 108 4.67 16.86 -24.49
N LEU A 109 5.45 17.32 -23.50
CA LEU A 109 5.01 18.33 -22.53
C LEU A 109 4.67 19.66 -23.20
N ALA A 110 5.55 20.17 -24.07
CA ALA A 110 5.34 21.45 -24.74
C ALA A 110 4.14 21.42 -25.70
N ALA A 111 3.89 20.29 -26.35
CA ALA A 111 2.79 20.10 -27.30
C ALA A 111 1.44 19.82 -26.63
N ALA A 112 1.38 19.60 -25.33
CA ALA A 112 0.17 19.16 -24.64
C ALA A 112 -1.02 20.13 -24.75
N GLY A 113 -0.76 21.45 -24.86
CA GLY A 113 -1.78 22.49 -24.98
C GLY A 113 -2.72 22.63 -23.79
N SER A 114 -2.36 22.02 -22.66
CA SER A 114 -3.04 22.06 -21.37
C SER A 114 -1.99 21.90 -20.26
N VAL A 115 -2.40 21.92 -18.99
CA VAL A 115 -1.51 21.43 -17.92
C VAL A 115 -1.21 19.97 -18.20
N ALA A 116 0.07 19.59 -18.18
CA ALA A 116 0.46 18.22 -18.41
C ALA A 116 1.66 17.84 -17.54
N GLN A 117 1.76 16.57 -17.16
CA GLN A 117 2.87 15.98 -16.41
C GLN A 117 3.45 14.81 -17.19
N ALA A 118 4.77 14.62 -17.13
CA ALA A 118 5.37 13.37 -17.56
C ALA A 118 5.09 12.26 -16.52
N ARG A 119 4.92 11.03 -17.00
CA ARG A 119 4.89 9.85 -16.13
C ARG A 119 6.29 9.63 -15.58
N VAL A 120 6.43 9.57 -14.26
CA VAL A 120 7.74 9.50 -13.61
C VAL A 120 7.97 8.11 -13.04
N ARG A 121 9.01 7.44 -13.50
CA ARG A 121 9.50 6.19 -12.92
C ARG A 121 10.38 6.50 -11.71
N MET A 122 9.99 5.98 -10.56
CA MET A 122 10.71 6.12 -9.30
C MET A 122 11.84 5.10 -9.18
N PRO A 123 12.83 5.31 -8.27
CA PRO A 123 13.92 4.37 -8.05
C PRO A 123 13.48 2.96 -7.63
N ASP A 124 12.34 2.84 -6.94
CA ASP A 124 11.73 1.57 -6.53
C ASP A 124 10.94 0.87 -7.65
N GLY A 125 10.95 1.43 -8.87
CA GLY A 125 10.23 0.92 -10.03
C GLY A 125 8.77 1.34 -10.11
N THR A 126 8.23 2.05 -9.10
CA THR A 126 6.86 2.57 -9.18
C THR A 126 6.72 3.67 -10.23
N LEU A 127 5.53 3.81 -10.81
CA LEU A 127 5.19 4.90 -11.73
C LEU A 127 4.31 5.93 -11.04
N ARG A 128 4.61 7.21 -11.29
CA ARG A 128 3.85 8.35 -10.81
C ARG A 128 3.24 9.08 -11.99
N SER A 129 1.93 9.00 -12.12
CA SER A 129 1.21 9.61 -13.24
C SER A 129 0.51 10.92 -12.86
N GLY A 130 0.49 11.29 -11.60
CA GLY A 130 -0.15 12.49 -11.08
C GLY A 130 -1.11 12.23 -9.94
N ALA A 131 -1.63 13.30 -9.35
CA ALA A 131 -2.60 13.22 -8.27
C ALA A 131 -3.97 12.79 -8.81
N ARG A 132 -4.59 11.84 -8.13
CA ARG A 132 -5.94 11.35 -8.41
C ARG A 132 -6.90 11.76 -7.29
N LEU A 133 -8.16 12.07 -7.63
CA LEU A 133 -9.19 12.19 -6.63
C LEU A 133 -9.71 10.81 -6.27
N LEU A 134 -9.22 10.28 -5.17
CA LEU A 134 -9.68 8.97 -4.71
C LEU A 134 -10.92 9.11 -3.84
N ARG A 135 -10.86 9.84 -2.71
CA ARG A 135 -11.97 9.96 -1.75
C ARG A 135 -11.74 11.08 -0.75
N PRO A 136 -12.80 11.53 -0.08
CA PRO A 136 -12.67 12.34 1.12
C PRO A 136 -11.77 11.63 2.16
N GLY A 137 -10.79 12.34 2.71
CA GLY A 137 -9.86 11.81 3.70
C GLY A 137 -8.62 11.10 3.16
N ALA A 138 -8.60 10.61 1.91
CA ALA A 138 -7.42 9.99 1.32
C ALA A 138 -6.46 11.02 0.69
N LEU A 139 -5.16 10.78 0.72
CA LEU A 139 -4.22 11.58 -0.06
C LEU A 139 -4.46 11.36 -1.56
N PRO A 140 -4.38 12.43 -2.38
CA PRO A 140 -4.78 12.37 -3.78
C PRO A 140 -3.80 11.63 -4.69
N TRP A 141 -2.63 11.27 -4.19
CA TRP A 141 -1.64 10.51 -4.93
C TRP A 141 -1.56 9.07 -4.44
N SER A 142 -1.52 8.15 -5.38
CA SER A 142 -1.20 6.74 -5.16
C SER A 142 0.15 6.40 -5.78
N ASP A 143 0.81 5.42 -5.21
CA ASP A 143 2.02 4.85 -5.78
C ASP A 143 1.60 3.72 -6.72
N ASP A 144 1.73 3.94 -8.01
CA ASP A 144 1.40 2.94 -9.02
C ASP A 144 2.64 2.08 -9.32
N ARG A 145 2.49 0.77 -9.45
CA ARG A 145 3.59 -0.09 -9.90
C ARG A 145 3.87 0.12 -11.40
N ALA A 146 5.12 -0.13 -11.81
CA ALA A 146 5.59 0.15 -13.16
C ALA A 146 4.85 -0.61 -14.27
N ASP A 147 4.32 -1.78 -13.94
CA ASP A 147 3.62 -2.70 -14.84
C ASP A 147 2.09 -2.51 -14.86
N ALA A 148 1.58 -1.63 -14.00
CA ALA A 148 0.15 -1.54 -13.72
C ALA A 148 -0.54 -0.32 -14.34
N VAL A 149 0.20 0.62 -14.95
CA VAL A 149 -0.37 1.86 -15.48
C VAL A 149 -0.17 1.91 -16.97
N THR A 150 -1.14 1.47 -17.70
CA THR A 150 -1.04 1.45 -19.15
C THR A 150 -1.54 2.75 -19.77
N ASP A 151 -2.71 3.29 -19.45
CA ASP A 151 -3.27 4.40 -20.23
C ASP A 151 -3.98 5.47 -19.39
N VAL A 152 -3.24 6.12 -18.47
CA VAL A 152 -3.75 7.31 -17.82
C VAL A 152 -3.48 8.53 -18.71
N ASP A 153 -4.47 8.97 -19.43
CA ASP A 153 -4.36 10.18 -20.27
C ASP A 153 -4.59 11.47 -19.48
N THR A 154 -5.33 11.39 -18.38
CA THR A 154 -5.69 12.56 -17.56
C THR A 154 -5.72 12.24 -16.07
N VAL A 155 -5.39 13.24 -15.25
CA VAL A 155 -5.38 13.17 -13.79
C VAL A 155 -6.03 14.40 -13.19
N PHE A 156 -6.30 14.37 -11.87
CA PHE A 156 -6.82 15.53 -11.15
C PHE A 156 -5.85 16.70 -11.14
N ALA A 157 -4.58 16.44 -10.85
CA ALA A 157 -3.53 17.44 -10.78
C ALA A 157 -2.15 16.82 -11.06
N ALA A 158 -1.18 17.62 -11.46
CA ALA A 158 0.22 17.21 -11.50
C ALA A 158 0.82 17.21 -10.08
N ASP A 159 1.64 16.21 -9.76
CA ASP A 159 2.28 16.05 -8.45
C ASP A 159 3.79 15.78 -8.52
N GLN A 160 4.36 15.76 -9.72
CA GLN A 160 5.79 15.57 -9.95
C GLN A 160 6.40 16.80 -10.61
N PRO A 161 7.66 17.15 -10.27
CA PRO A 161 8.31 18.37 -10.75
C PRO A 161 8.88 18.19 -12.18
N VAL A 162 8.06 17.68 -13.08
CA VAL A 162 8.30 17.57 -14.52
C VAL A 162 6.96 17.76 -15.25
N LEU A 163 6.56 19.01 -15.42
CA LEU A 163 5.25 19.36 -15.93
C LEU A 163 5.30 20.58 -16.85
N SER A 164 4.26 20.74 -17.65
CA SER A 164 4.03 21.94 -18.46
C SER A 164 2.71 22.59 -18.09
N VAL A 165 2.67 23.91 -18.23
CA VAL A 165 1.46 24.73 -18.06
C VAL A 165 1.34 25.75 -19.17
N PRO A 166 0.11 26.06 -19.65
CA PRO A 166 -0.11 27.13 -20.60
C PRO A 166 0.22 28.49 -19.98
N GLY A 167 1.10 29.26 -20.61
CA GLY A 167 1.51 30.57 -20.11
C GLY A 167 0.36 31.56 -19.94
N ALA A 168 -0.72 31.39 -20.73
CA ALA A 168 -1.90 32.24 -20.65
C ALA A 168 -2.79 31.98 -19.43
N ALA A 169 -2.65 30.83 -18.78
CA ALA A 169 -3.47 30.42 -17.64
C ALA A 169 -2.67 30.39 -16.32
N LEU A 170 -1.45 30.92 -16.33
CA LEU A 170 -0.59 30.94 -15.16
C LEU A 170 -1.21 31.72 -14.00
N VAL A 171 -1.19 31.07 -12.83
CA VAL A 171 -1.52 31.68 -11.53
C VAL A 171 -0.31 31.54 -10.59
N PRO A 172 -0.21 32.33 -9.52
CA PRO A 172 0.89 32.19 -8.56
C PRO A 172 0.92 30.79 -7.94
N ALA A 173 2.12 30.19 -7.86
CA ALA A 173 2.30 28.93 -7.17
C ALA A 173 2.25 29.14 -5.65
N PRO A 174 1.52 28.32 -4.88
CA PRO A 174 1.48 28.41 -3.44
C PRO A 174 2.83 27.96 -2.83
N CYS A 175 3.23 28.60 -1.74
CA CYS A 175 4.44 28.23 -1.00
C CYS A 175 4.06 27.25 0.11
N LEU A 176 3.90 25.97 -0.22
CA LEU A 176 3.61 24.91 0.74
C LEU A 176 4.90 24.18 1.14
N PRO A 177 4.95 23.60 2.36
CA PRO A 177 6.16 22.91 2.84
C PRO A 177 6.55 21.69 2.01
N ASP A 178 5.58 21.02 1.40
CA ASP A 178 5.78 19.84 0.57
C ASP A 178 5.63 20.17 -0.93
N GLU A 179 6.58 19.67 -1.73
CA GLU A 179 6.62 19.93 -3.17
C GLU A 179 5.44 19.31 -3.92
N ARG A 180 5.04 18.08 -3.55
CA ARG A 180 3.88 17.42 -4.18
C ARG A 180 2.61 18.18 -3.90
N MET A 181 2.43 18.66 -2.66
CA MET A 181 1.30 19.51 -2.30
C MET A 181 1.31 20.82 -3.09
N THR A 182 2.46 21.49 -3.17
CA THR A 182 2.64 22.70 -3.98
C THR A 182 2.23 22.47 -5.43
N LEU A 183 2.76 21.42 -6.05
CA LEU A 183 2.47 21.10 -7.46
C LEU A 183 1.01 20.72 -7.67
N THR A 184 0.45 19.92 -6.77
CA THR A 184 -0.95 19.51 -6.84
C THR A 184 -1.91 20.70 -6.79
N VAL A 185 -1.73 21.59 -5.81
CA VAL A 185 -2.57 22.79 -5.67
C VAL A 185 -2.39 23.73 -6.86
N TRP A 186 -1.14 23.97 -7.24
CA TRP A 186 -0.82 24.89 -8.33
C TRP A 186 -1.32 24.40 -9.69
N SER A 187 -0.99 23.18 -10.06
CA SER A 187 -1.40 22.63 -11.36
C SER A 187 -2.91 22.52 -11.50
N ARG A 188 -3.61 22.21 -10.41
CA ARG A 188 -5.07 22.21 -10.39
C ARG A 188 -5.63 23.61 -10.59
N ALA A 189 -5.11 24.63 -9.89
CA ALA A 189 -5.55 26.00 -10.05
C ALA A 189 -5.32 26.52 -11.49
N VAL A 190 -4.18 26.18 -12.12
CA VAL A 190 -3.93 26.50 -13.53
C VAL A 190 -4.87 25.75 -14.47
N ALA A 191 -5.16 24.47 -14.19
CA ALA A 191 -6.09 23.68 -15.01
C ALA A 191 -7.51 24.24 -14.95
N ASP A 192 -7.96 24.66 -13.76
CA ASP A 192 -9.26 25.33 -13.57
C ASP A 192 -9.33 26.65 -14.32
N ALA A 193 -8.30 27.50 -14.22
CA ALA A 193 -8.21 28.75 -14.98
C ALA A 193 -8.18 28.51 -16.50
N HIS A 194 -7.62 27.38 -16.95
CA HIS A 194 -7.55 27.01 -18.36
C HIS A 194 -8.82 26.33 -18.88
N GLY A 195 -9.63 25.76 -18.00
CA GLY A 195 -10.85 25.01 -18.36
C GLY A 195 -10.59 23.68 -19.04
N ARG A 196 -9.40 23.09 -18.84
CA ARG A 196 -9.01 21.79 -19.42
C ARG A 196 -8.42 20.86 -18.38
N PRO A 197 -8.59 19.53 -18.53
CA PRO A 197 -8.02 18.55 -17.62
C PRO A 197 -6.49 18.56 -17.66
N VAL A 198 -5.88 18.09 -16.58
CA VAL A 198 -4.44 17.81 -16.51
C VAL A 198 -4.13 16.52 -17.24
N ARG A 199 -3.20 16.55 -18.20
CA ARG A 199 -2.83 15.40 -19.03
C ARG A 199 -1.58 14.70 -18.51
N VAL A 200 -1.45 13.43 -18.84
CA VAL A 200 -0.22 12.65 -18.64
C VAL A 200 0.41 12.38 -20.00
N VAL A 201 1.65 12.84 -20.19
CA VAL A 201 2.33 12.76 -21.50
C VAL A 201 3.82 12.49 -21.31
N GLY A 202 4.39 11.62 -22.15
CA GLY A 202 5.82 11.30 -22.09
C GLY A 202 6.24 10.55 -20.83
N GLU A 203 7.51 10.28 -20.71
CA GLU A 203 8.12 9.57 -19.58
C GLU A 203 9.34 10.32 -19.03
N ALA A 204 9.58 10.18 -17.73
CA ALA A 204 10.75 10.69 -17.04
C ALA A 204 11.18 9.71 -15.96
N THR A 205 12.41 9.85 -15.47
CA THR A 205 12.93 8.99 -14.40
C THR A 205 13.39 9.85 -13.23
N ARG A 206 13.03 9.48 -12.02
CA ARG A 206 13.49 10.14 -10.81
C ARG A 206 14.80 9.51 -10.33
N SER A 207 15.78 10.35 -10.02
CA SER A 207 17.12 9.90 -9.60
C SER A 207 17.30 9.84 -8.08
N VAL A 208 16.40 10.46 -7.32
CA VAL A 208 16.47 10.54 -5.85
C VAL A 208 15.06 10.53 -5.26
N GLU A 209 14.84 9.73 -4.23
CA GLU A 209 13.62 9.84 -3.42
C GLU A 209 13.61 11.16 -2.64
N ALA A 210 12.52 11.89 -2.75
CA ALA A 210 12.28 13.05 -1.91
C ALA A 210 11.69 12.57 -0.58
N GLY A 211 12.57 12.16 0.31
CA GLY A 211 12.18 11.86 1.69
C GLY A 211 12.00 13.15 2.48
N ARG A 212 10.77 13.65 2.58
CA ARG A 212 10.41 14.64 3.58
C ARG A 212 9.14 14.16 4.27
N THR A 213 9.23 13.92 5.56
CA THR A 213 8.06 13.74 6.42
C THR A 213 7.35 15.08 6.52
N VAL A 214 6.11 15.13 6.08
CA VAL A 214 5.22 16.28 6.27
C VAL A 214 4.48 16.06 7.59
N ASP A 215 4.35 17.11 8.39
CA ASP A 215 3.62 17.02 9.65
C ASP A 215 2.11 16.77 9.41
N ALA A 216 1.46 16.18 10.40
CA ALA A 216 0.05 15.79 10.29
C ALA A 216 -0.87 16.99 10.02
N ALA A 217 -0.60 18.15 10.60
CA ALA A 217 -1.43 19.34 10.41
C ALA A 217 -1.40 19.84 8.97
N THR A 218 -0.22 19.78 8.33
CA THR A 218 -0.08 20.12 6.90
C THR A 218 -0.84 19.13 6.00
N VAL A 219 -0.78 17.83 6.32
CA VAL A 219 -1.56 16.79 5.61
C VAL A 219 -3.06 17.03 5.76
N ASP A 220 -3.52 17.35 6.96
CA ASP A 220 -4.94 17.62 7.25
C ASP A 220 -5.43 18.87 6.52
N ALA A 221 -4.64 19.94 6.53
CA ALA A 221 -4.96 21.17 5.80
C ALA A 221 -5.05 20.95 4.28
N PHE A 222 -4.13 20.17 3.74
CA PHE A 222 -4.13 19.80 2.32
C PHE A 222 -5.33 18.91 1.97
N THR A 223 -5.63 17.93 2.82
CA THR A 223 -6.79 17.04 2.67
C THR A 223 -8.09 17.85 2.70
N ALA A 224 -8.24 18.76 3.65
CA ALA A 224 -9.40 19.64 3.73
C ALA A 224 -9.53 20.58 2.51
N TRP A 225 -8.41 21.07 1.97
CA TRP A 225 -8.43 21.83 0.71
C TRP A 225 -8.92 20.96 -0.45
N ARG A 226 -8.39 19.75 -0.59
CA ARG A 226 -8.78 18.81 -1.64
C ARG A 226 -10.27 18.47 -1.56
N ASP A 227 -10.77 18.19 -0.36
CA ASP A 227 -12.18 17.84 -0.15
C ASP A 227 -13.11 19.00 -0.56
N ARG A 228 -12.76 20.24 -0.19
CA ARG A 228 -13.48 21.42 -0.68
C ARG A 228 -13.39 21.61 -2.19
N ALA A 229 -12.24 21.33 -2.78
CA ALA A 229 -12.06 21.39 -4.23
C ALA A 229 -12.86 20.31 -4.97
N SER A 230 -13.13 19.18 -4.30
CA SER A 230 -13.96 18.10 -4.84
C SER A 230 -15.46 18.32 -4.65
N GLU A 231 -15.86 19.09 -3.63
CA GLU A 231 -17.26 19.50 -3.38
C GLU A 231 -17.68 20.64 -4.31
N GLY A 232 -16.74 21.46 -4.75
CA GLY A 232 -16.98 22.46 -5.79
C GLY A 232 -17.34 21.78 -7.10
N ASP A 233 -18.22 22.37 -7.84
CA ASP A 233 -18.83 21.91 -9.09
C ASP A 233 -17.86 21.34 -10.14
N GLY A 234 -16.60 21.70 -10.04
CA GLY A 234 -15.61 21.40 -11.07
C GLY A 234 -15.18 19.95 -11.18
N VAL A 235 -15.00 19.28 -10.08
CA VAL A 235 -14.37 17.94 -10.12
C VAL A 235 -15.41 16.85 -10.24
N VAL A 236 -16.54 17.01 -9.57
CA VAL A 236 -17.67 16.09 -9.69
C VAL A 236 -18.40 16.31 -11.00
N ALA A 237 -18.44 17.55 -11.49
CA ALA A 237 -19.07 17.95 -12.74
C ALA A 237 -18.08 18.19 -13.88
N GLY A 238 -16.79 17.99 -13.64
CA GLY A 238 -15.75 18.10 -14.67
C GLY A 238 -16.02 17.24 -15.89
N PRO A 239 -15.33 17.48 -17.00
CA PRO A 239 -15.52 16.69 -18.20
C PRO A 239 -15.43 15.19 -17.84
N PRO A 240 -16.21 14.34 -18.51
CA PRO A 240 -16.15 12.90 -18.27
C PRO A 240 -14.74 12.45 -18.56
N LEU A 241 -13.99 12.27 -17.50
CA LEU A 241 -12.66 11.73 -17.56
C LEU A 241 -12.77 10.20 -17.48
N PRO A 242 -11.80 9.48 -18.04
CA PRO A 242 -11.67 8.06 -17.81
C PRO A 242 -11.79 7.74 -16.31
N PRO A 243 -12.10 6.48 -15.94
CA PRO A 243 -12.53 6.12 -14.58
C PRO A 243 -11.63 6.63 -13.45
N TRP A 244 -10.40 6.94 -13.75
CA TRP A 244 -9.40 7.47 -12.81
C TRP A 244 -9.17 8.98 -12.95
N GLY A 245 -9.96 9.67 -13.75
CA GLY A 245 -9.86 11.11 -13.95
C GLY A 245 -10.33 11.92 -12.74
N ALA A 246 -10.49 13.22 -12.92
CA ALA A 246 -10.85 14.16 -11.86
C ALA A 246 -12.25 13.93 -11.23
N ARG A 247 -13.02 12.99 -11.72
CA ARG A 247 -14.10 12.45 -10.93
C ARG A 247 -13.49 11.61 -9.82
N PRO A 248 -13.94 11.80 -8.57
CA PRO A 248 -14.10 10.63 -7.79
C PRO A 248 -14.94 9.72 -8.68
N VAL A 249 -14.37 8.65 -9.17
CA VAL A 249 -15.21 7.56 -9.59
C VAL A 249 -15.84 7.14 -8.28
N ALA A 250 -16.93 7.86 -7.98
CA ALA A 250 -17.76 7.36 -6.96
C ALA A 250 -18.03 5.94 -7.40
N PRO A 251 -17.73 4.93 -6.57
CA PRO A 251 -18.20 3.59 -6.78
C PRO A 251 -19.67 3.60 -7.23
N ALA A 252 -20.41 4.66 -6.88
CA ALA A 252 -21.76 4.98 -7.25
C ALA A 252 -22.16 4.74 -8.69
N ALA A 253 -21.41 5.20 -9.63
CA ALA A 253 -21.84 5.11 -11.03
C ALA A 253 -21.84 3.66 -11.56
N ARG A 254 -21.17 2.74 -10.87
CA ARG A 254 -21.08 1.34 -11.29
C ARG A 254 -21.88 0.37 -10.43
N VAL A 255 -22.03 0.73 -9.20
CA VAL A 255 -22.77 -0.05 -8.22
C VAL A 255 -24.30 0.12 -8.38
N THR A 256 -24.76 1.10 -9.15
CA THR A 256 -26.20 1.31 -9.42
C THR A 256 -26.83 0.30 -10.37
N GLY A 257 -26.05 -0.57 -11.02
CA GLY A 257 -26.55 -1.64 -11.88
C GLY A 257 -26.33 -3.05 -11.34
N GLY A 258 -25.56 -3.22 -10.27
CA GLY A 258 -25.26 -4.51 -9.65
C GLY A 258 -26.26 -4.86 -8.57
N ASP A 259 -26.62 -6.13 -8.49
CA ASP A 259 -27.39 -6.71 -7.40
C ASP A 259 -26.68 -6.41 -6.07
N ALA A 260 -27.37 -5.70 -5.16
CA ALA A 260 -26.81 -5.34 -3.85
C ALA A 260 -26.53 -6.57 -2.96
N GLU A 261 -27.03 -7.73 -3.35
CA GLU A 261 -26.84 -9.00 -2.66
C GLU A 261 -25.57 -9.73 -3.11
N HIS A 262 -25.18 -9.59 -4.38
CA HIS A 262 -24.08 -10.34 -5.00
C HIS A 262 -22.98 -9.42 -5.52
N LEU A 263 -22.04 -9.03 -4.65
CA LEU A 263 -20.92 -8.15 -5.00
C LEU A 263 -19.79 -8.93 -5.68
N THR A 264 -19.06 -8.26 -6.57
CA THR A 264 -17.82 -8.77 -7.15
C THR A 264 -16.63 -8.29 -6.31
N TRP A 265 -15.84 -9.23 -5.81
CA TRP A 265 -14.71 -8.99 -4.94
C TRP A 265 -13.38 -9.27 -5.63
N SER A 266 -12.40 -8.39 -5.42
CA SER A 266 -10.99 -8.62 -5.70
C SER A 266 -10.25 -8.74 -4.38
N LEU A 267 -9.69 -9.92 -4.09
CA LEU A 267 -8.80 -10.15 -2.94
C LEU A 267 -7.36 -9.99 -3.42
N LYS A 268 -6.67 -8.96 -2.95
CA LYS A 268 -5.30 -8.65 -3.37
C LYS A 268 -4.31 -9.13 -2.33
N ILE A 269 -3.35 -9.97 -2.76
CA ILE A 269 -2.35 -10.63 -1.89
C ILE A 269 -0.93 -10.40 -2.40
N ALA A 270 0.06 -10.51 -1.50
CA ALA A 270 1.46 -10.28 -1.79
C ALA A 270 2.15 -11.44 -2.54
N ALA A 271 1.52 -12.61 -2.66
CA ALA A 271 2.12 -13.75 -3.33
C ALA A 271 2.40 -13.46 -4.81
N PRO A 272 3.60 -13.79 -5.34
CA PRO A 272 3.89 -13.69 -6.76
C PRO A 272 3.02 -14.66 -7.58
N ALA A 273 2.85 -14.36 -8.87
CA ALA A 273 2.17 -15.26 -9.78
C ALA A 273 3.00 -16.52 -10.06
N GLY A 274 2.30 -17.59 -10.46
CA GLY A 274 2.94 -18.86 -10.86
C GLY A 274 3.46 -19.69 -9.70
N PRO A 275 4.25 -20.74 -10.01
CA PRO A 275 4.67 -21.78 -9.04
C PRO A 275 5.44 -21.24 -7.83
N GLU A 276 6.18 -20.14 -7.99
CA GLU A 276 6.93 -19.53 -6.89
C GLU A 276 6.02 -19.00 -5.77
N GLY A 277 4.81 -18.57 -6.14
CA GLY A 277 3.81 -18.07 -5.21
C GLY A 277 2.87 -19.13 -4.65
N ASP A 278 2.74 -20.29 -5.28
CA ASP A 278 1.73 -21.29 -4.92
C ASP A 278 1.89 -21.84 -3.49
N GLY A 279 3.11 -21.86 -2.98
CA GLY A 279 3.43 -22.29 -1.62
C GLY A 279 3.28 -21.19 -0.55
N TRP A 280 2.87 -19.98 -0.90
CA TRP A 280 2.74 -18.91 0.08
C TRP A 280 1.46 -19.05 0.92
N GLY A 281 1.59 -18.78 2.22
CA GLY A 281 0.46 -18.81 3.16
C GLY A 281 -0.70 -17.89 2.73
N ASP A 282 -0.38 -16.75 2.12
CA ASP A 282 -1.36 -15.78 1.62
C ASP A 282 -2.32 -16.39 0.59
N VAL A 283 -1.83 -17.32 -0.25
CA VAL A 283 -2.66 -17.99 -1.28
C VAL A 283 -3.72 -18.86 -0.63
N HIS A 284 -3.33 -19.65 0.37
CA HIS A 284 -4.28 -20.49 1.11
C HIS A 284 -5.26 -19.64 1.90
N PHE A 285 -4.77 -18.60 2.59
CA PHE A 285 -5.59 -17.67 3.35
C PHE A 285 -6.65 -16.98 2.46
N ALA A 286 -6.24 -16.48 1.29
CA ALA A 286 -7.14 -15.86 0.35
C ALA A 286 -8.14 -16.84 -0.27
N ALA A 287 -7.72 -18.08 -0.56
CA ALA A 287 -8.60 -19.11 -1.12
C ALA A 287 -9.69 -19.53 -0.12
N GLU A 288 -9.35 -19.67 1.15
CA GLU A 288 -10.31 -20.01 2.21
C GLU A 288 -11.30 -18.86 2.45
N LEU A 289 -10.82 -17.62 2.46
CA LEU A 289 -11.70 -16.43 2.54
C LEU A 289 -12.59 -16.30 1.30
N ALA A 290 -12.05 -16.54 0.11
CA ALA A 290 -12.83 -16.53 -1.13
C ALA A 290 -13.97 -17.54 -1.07
N GLY A 291 -13.68 -18.78 -0.69
CA GLY A 291 -14.71 -19.82 -0.52
C GLY A 291 -15.77 -19.42 0.51
N ALA A 292 -15.39 -18.76 1.59
CA ALA A 292 -16.33 -18.26 2.59
C ALA A 292 -17.24 -17.14 2.04
N LEU A 293 -16.69 -16.19 1.28
CA LEU A 293 -17.46 -15.15 0.61
C LEU A 293 -18.40 -15.73 -0.47
N GLU A 294 -17.94 -16.75 -1.22
CA GLU A 294 -18.75 -17.45 -2.21
C GLU A 294 -19.92 -18.20 -1.56
N ARG A 295 -19.73 -18.80 -0.38
CA ARG A 295 -20.81 -19.38 0.42
C ARG A 295 -21.87 -18.35 0.83
N LEU A 296 -21.48 -17.07 0.94
CA LEU A 296 -22.38 -15.93 1.15
C LEU A 296 -22.95 -15.35 -0.16
N GLY A 297 -22.78 -16.03 -1.30
CA GLY A 297 -23.32 -15.64 -2.59
C GLY A 297 -22.50 -14.57 -3.32
N GLN A 298 -21.29 -14.29 -2.87
CA GLN A 298 -20.43 -13.29 -3.53
C GLN A 298 -19.66 -13.89 -4.70
N ARG A 299 -19.22 -13.07 -5.64
CA ARG A 299 -18.30 -13.45 -6.73
C ARG A 299 -16.91 -12.97 -6.34
N VAL A 300 -15.94 -13.89 -6.31
CA VAL A 300 -14.60 -13.57 -5.79
C VAL A 300 -13.53 -13.92 -6.81
N ARG A 301 -12.53 -13.05 -6.92
CA ARG A 301 -11.25 -13.35 -7.59
C ARG A 301 -10.10 -13.06 -6.64
N ILE A 302 -9.01 -13.77 -6.81
CA ILE A 302 -7.77 -13.56 -6.06
C ILE A 302 -6.76 -12.98 -7.02
N ASP A 303 -6.32 -11.77 -6.72
CA ASP A 303 -5.32 -11.03 -7.49
C ASP A 303 -3.97 -11.11 -6.76
N ARG A 304 -3.01 -11.79 -7.38
CA ARG A 304 -1.64 -11.88 -6.90
C ARG A 304 -0.87 -10.61 -7.28
N ARG A 305 0.41 -10.55 -6.92
CA ARG A 305 1.29 -9.38 -7.08
C ARG A 305 1.26 -8.74 -8.47
N ASP A 306 1.26 -9.52 -9.52
CA ASP A 306 1.20 -9.08 -10.92
C ASP A 306 -0.16 -8.53 -11.36
N ALA A 307 -1.22 -8.85 -10.61
CA ALA A 307 -2.59 -8.43 -10.84
C ALA A 307 -3.12 -7.43 -9.80
N HIS A 308 -2.25 -6.75 -9.06
CA HIS A 308 -2.66 -5.75 -8.08
C HIS A 308 -3.40 -4.56 -8.71
N VAL A 309 -3.12 -4.26 -9.97
CA VAL A 309 -3.88 -3.32 -10.80
C VAL A 309 -4.11 -4.01 -12.14
N ARG A 310 -5.37 -4.09 -12.57
CA ARG A 310 -5.79 -4.73 -13.82
C ARG A 310 -6.60 -3.76 -14.67
N ASP A 311 -6.65 -3.98 -15.97
CA ASP A 311 -7.43 -3.16 -16.91
C ASP A 311 -8.93 -3.19 -16.59
N ASP A 312 -9.43 -4.30 -16.03
CA ASP A 312 -10.84 -4.51 -15.66
C ASP A 312 -11.15 -4.27 -14.17
N ASP A 313 -10.20 -3.78 -13.36
CA ASP A 313 -10.37 -3.45 -11.92
C ASP A 313 -11.61 -2.61 -11.64
N ALA A 314 -11.97 -1.81 -12.60
CA ALA A 314 -13.14 -0.97 -12.52
C ALA A 314 -14.48 -1.75 -12.47
N SER A 315 -14.47 -3.05 -12.71
CA SER A 315 -15.64 -3.92 -12.61
C SER A 315 -15.82 -4.53 -11.21
N ASP A 316 -14.84 -4.37 -10.31
CA ASP A 316 -14.91 -4.89 -8.95
C ASP A 316 -15.73 -3.96 -8.04
N ASP A 317 -16.74 -4.49 -7.38
CA ASP A 317 -17.54 -3.75 -6.40
C ASP A 317 -16.76 -3.51 -5.10
N VAL A 318 -15.93 -4.48 -4.70
CA VAL A 318 -15.13 -4.45 -3.46
C VAL A 318 -13.70 -4.90 -3.77
N THR A 319 -12.75 -4.10 -3.34
CA THR A 319 -11.34 -4.48 -3.30
C THR A 319 -10.92 -4.68 -1.85
N LEU A 320 -10.54 -5.89 -1.48
CA LEU A 320 -9.97 -6.20 -0.17
C LEU A 320 -8.47 -6.46 -0.34
N VAL A 321 -7.65 -5.63 0.26
CA VAL A 321 -6.21 -5.86 0.38
C VAL A 321 -5.94 -6.67 1.64
N ILE A 322 -5.50 -7.92 1.48
CA ILE A 322 -4.96 -8.75 2.55
C ILE A 322 -3.50 -8.34 2.72
N ARG A 323 -3.28 -7.39 3.65
CA ARG A 323 -2.01 -6.70 3.82
C ARG A 323 -1.02 -7.55 4.61
N GLY A 324 -0.13 -8.20 3.84
CA GLY A 324 1.09 -8.84 4.33
C GLY A 324 2.30 -7.97 3.98
N LEU A 325 3.14 -8.43 3.03
CA LEU A 325 4.36 -7.73 2.61
C LEU A 325 4.09 -6.53 1.69
N ASP A 326 3.13 -6.65 0.77
CA ASP A 326 2.97 -5.66 -0.29
C ASP A 326 1.96 -4.57 0.08
N ARG A 327 2.33 -3.33 -0.20
CA ARG A 327 1.40 -2.22 -0.24
C ARG A 327 0.70 -2.20 -1.60
N VAL A 328 -0.63 -2.18 -1.59
CA VAL A 328 -1.46 -2.15 -2.80
C VAL A 328 -2.27 -0.86 -2.82
N PRO A 329 -2.29 -0.11 -3.93
CA PRO A 329 -3.10 1.11 -4.02
C PRO A 329 -4.60 0.78 -3.99
N PRO A 330 -5.42 1.65 -3.38
CA PRO A 330 -6.87 1.51 -3.46
C PRO A 330 -7.37 1.56 -4.90
N ASN A 331 -8.35 0.73 -5.22
CA ASN A 331 -9.05 0.79 -6.50
C ASN A 331 -10.10 1.92 -6.47
N PRO A 332 -9.96 2.99 -7.28
CA PRO A 332 -10.87 4.14 -7.23
C PRO A 332 -12.32 3.81 -7.64
N ALA A 333 -12.57 2.66 -8.25
CA ALA A 333 -13.89 2.23 -8.68
C ALA A 333 -14.62 1.32 -7.68
N SER A 334 -13.97 0.93 -6.58
CA SER A 334 -14.45 -0.06 -5.61
C SER A 334 -14.66 0.54 -4.22
N VAL A 335 -15.42 -0.16 -3.38
CA VAL A 335 -15.27 -0.05 -1.93
C VAL A 335 -13.95 -0.72 -1.55
N ASN A 336 -13.03 -0.01 -0.88
CA ASN A 336 -11.73 -0.57 -0.53
C ASN A 336 -11.63 -0.89 0.95
N LEU A 337 -11.35 -2.14 1.22
CA LEU A 337 -11.11 -2.65 2.56
C LEU A 337 -9.62 -3.00 2.69
N LEU A 338 -9.02 -2.70 3.83
CA LEU A 338 -7.67 -3.13 4.19
C LEU A 338 -7.77 -4.09 5.37
N TRP A 339 -7.15 -5.25 5.28
CA TRP A 339 -7.00 -6.16 6.40
C TRP A 339 -5.53 -6.46 6.65
N VAL A 340 -4.95 -5.82 7.65
CA VAL A 340 -3.55 -6.02 8.07
C VAL A 340 -3.47 -7.33 8.83
N ILE A 341 -2.76 -8.31 8.26
CA ILE A 341 -2.62 -9.66 8.83
C ILE A 341 -1.19 -9.96 9.31
N SER A 342 -0.19 -9.22 8.81
CA SER A 342 1.22 -9.36 9.20
C SER A 342 2.01 -8.11 8.87
N HIS A 343 3.30 -8.05 9.32
CA HIS A 343 4.24 -6.94 9.07
C HIS A 343 3.64 -5.57 9.41
N PRO A 344 3.13 -5.40 10.64
CA PRO A 344 2.44 -4.17 11.05
C PRO A 344 3.33 -2.93 11.03
N ASP A 345 4.64 -3.06 11.21
CA ASP A 345 5.60 -1.95 11.20
C ASP A 345 5.80 -1.36 9.79
N ASP A 346 5.48 -2.12 8.74
CA ASP A 346 5.55 -1.67 7.34
C ASP A 346 4.29 -0.91 6.89
N VAL A 347 3.28 -0.75 7.77
CA VAL A 347 2.02 -0.10 7.44
C VAL A 347 2.02 1.37 7.85
N ALA A 348 2.05 2.26 6.86
CA ALA A 348 2.06 3.70 7.09
C ALA A 348 0.66 4.23 7.44
N ASP A 349 0.60 5.30 8.25
CA ASP A 349 -0.67 5.95 8.61
C ASP A 349 -1.40 6.51 7.37
N THR A 350 -0.65 6.96 6.36
CA THR A 350 -1.22 7.40 5.07
C THR A 350 -1.87 6.27 4.28
N GLU A 351 -1.37 5.04 4.42
CA GLU A 351 -1.99 3.86 3.84
C GLU A 351 -3.35 3.58 4.50
N LEU A 352 -3.41 3.61 5.84
CA LEU A 352 -4.65 3.41 6.58
C LEU A 352 -5.74 4.41 6.18
N ARG A 353 -5.37 5.68 5.98
CA ARG A 353 -6.30 6.75 5.58
C ARG A 353 -6.85 6.61 4.17
N SER A 354 -6.22 5.80 3.33
CA SER A 354 -6.62 5.65 1.93
C SER A 354 -7.71 4.61 1.67
N PHE A 355 -8.11 3.86 2.70
CA PHE A 355 -9.13 2.82 2.61
C PHE A 355 -10.44 3.25 3.28
N ASP A 356 -11.59 2.70 2.82
CA ASP A 356 -12.91 3.02 3.38
C ASP A 356 -13.12 2.38 4.74
N ALA A 357 -12.63 1.15 4.92
CA ALA A 357 -12.61 0.49 6.20
C ALA A 357 -11.31 -0.27 6.38
N VAL A 358 -10.76 -0.17 7.59
CA VAL A 358 -9.50 -0.79 7.96
C VAL A 358 -9.71 -1.79 9.08
N PHE A 359 -9.11 -2.97 8.90
CA PHE A 359 -9.07 -4.06 9.87
C PHE A 359 -7.63 -4.46 10.16
N ALA A 360 -7.37 -4.94 11.37
CA ALA A 360 -6.09 -5.53 11.73
C ALA A 360 -6.28 -6.76 12.60
N ALA A 361 -5.45 -7.77 12.37
CA ALA A 361 -5.48 -9.01 13.13
C ALA A 361 -4.82 -8.91 14.52
N GLY A 362 -4.22 -7.76 14.83
CA GLY A 362 -3.61 -7.46 16.15
C GLY A 362 -4.39 -6.36 16.88
N PRO A 363 -5.11 -6.66 17.96
CA PRO A 363 -5.92 -5.67 18.67
C PRO A 363 -5.11 -4.54 19.30
N VAL A 364 -3.92 -4.83 19.83
CA VAL A 364 -3.03 -3.84 20.42
C VAL A 364 -2.55 -2.85 19.37
N TRP A 365 -2.10 -3.37 18.23
CA TRP A 365 -1.70 -2.54 17.10
C TRP A 365 -2.88 -1.77 16.50
N ALA A 366 -4.06 -2.39 16.37
CA ALA A 366 -5.26 -1.74 15.85
C ALA A 366 -5.62 -0.48 16.63
N ALA A 367 -5.59 -0.56 17.97
CA ALA A 367 -5.86 0.59 18.84
C ALA A 367 -4.81 1.69 18.69
N ALA A 368 -3.52 1.32 18.65
CA ALA A 368 -2.43 2.27 18.47
C ALA A 368 -2.45 2.92 17.08
N ALA A 369 -2.72 2.14 16.04
CA ALA A 369 -2.81 2.60 14.66
C ALA A 369 -4.01 3.55 14.45
N ALA A 370 -5.16 3.26 15.05
CA ALA A 370 -6.32 4.14 15.02
C ALA A 370 -6.01 5.51 15.64
N ALA A 371 -5.33 5.51 16.78
CA ALA A 371 -4.92 6.75 17.48
C ALA A 371 -3.92 7.57 16.65
N ARG A 372 -2.92 6.92 16.02
CA ARG A 372 -1.90 7.56 15.17
C ARG A 372 -2.48 8.10 13.87
N ALA A 373 -3.24 7.25 13.17
CA ALA A 373 -3.75 7.57 11.85
C ALA A 373 -4.98 8.49 11.89
N GLY A 374 -5.68 8.60 13.02
CA GLY A 374 -6.92 9.37 13.14
C GLY A 374 -8.10 8.77 12.36
N VAL A 375 -8.03 7.48 12.02
CA VAL A 375 -9.12 6.73 11.36
C VAL A 375 -9.44 5.47 12.14
N PRO A 376 -10.69 4.98 12.10
CA PRO A 376 -11.05 3.74 12.79
C PRO A 376 -10.27 2.55 12.22
N VAL A 377 -9.58 1.80 13.07
CA VAL A 377 -9.00 0.49 12.75
C VAL A 377 -9.69 -0.55 13.61
N ARG A 378 -10.44 -1.44 12.98
CA ARG A 378 -11.23 -2.45 13.68
C ARG A 378 -10.42 -3.74 13.84
N THR A 379 -10.52 -4.37 14.99
CA THR A 379 -9.90 -5.70 15.17
C THR A 379 -10.66 -6.75 14.37
N LEU A 380 -9.93 -7.51 13.56
CA LEU A 380 -10.43 -8.69 12.86
C LEU A 380 -9.31 -9.73 12.87
N LEU A 381 -9.40 -10.67 13.81
CA LEU A 381 -8.37 -11.71 14.01
C LEU A 381 -8.23 -12.59 12.77
N GLN A 382 -7.11 -13.27 12.62
CA GLN A 382 -6.94 -14.32 11.63
C GLN A 382 -7.96 -15.45 11.87
N ALA A 383 -8.01 -16.45 11.00
CA ALA A 383 -9.09 -17.43 10.96
C ALA A 383 -8.59 -18.83 10.65
N THR A 384 -9.49 -19.79 10.73
CA THR A 384 -9.30 -21.18 10.29
C THR A 384 -10.39 -21.61 9.32
N GLU A 385 -10.15 -22.68 8.55
CA GLU A 385 -11.16 -23.33 7.70
C GLU A 385 -11.60 -24.66 8.33
N PRO A 386 -12.75 -24.71 9.00
CA PRO A 386 -13.21 -25.89 9.73
C PRO A 386 -13.47 -27.12 8.85
N ALA A 387 -13.67 -26.93 7.54
CA ALA A 387 -13.78 -28.04 6.60
C ALA A 387 -12.44 -28.79 6.42
N VAL A 388 -11.33 -28.14 6.72
CA VAL A 388 -9.97 -28.71 6.65
C VAL A 388 -9.44 -29.05 8.05
N PHE A 389 -9.53 -28.10 8.97
CA PHE A 389 -9.01 -28.19 10.33
C PHE A 389 -10.12 -28.57 11.31
N HIS A 390 -10.19 -29.85 11.64
CA HIS A 390 -11.20 -30.41 12.56
C HIS A 390 -10.66 -31.65 13.26
N PRO A 391 -11.19 -32.04 14.42
CA PRO A 391 -10.69 -33.19 15.19
C PRO A 391 -10.74 -34.52 14.42
N GLY A 392 -11.65 -34.65 13.45
CA GLY A 392 -11.75 -35.84 12.58
C GLY A 392 -10.56 -36.02 11.60
N ALA A 393 -9.68 -35.01 11.46
CA ALA A 393 -8.46 -35.14 10.69
C ALA A 393 -7.39 -36.00 11.38
N ARG A 394 -7.55 -36.34 12.68
CA ARG A 394 -6.61 -37.17 13.45
C ARG A 394 -6.36 -38.51 12.80
N ARG A 395 -5.09 -38.90 12.71
CA ARG A 395 -4.63 -40.21 12.21
C ARG A 395 -3.73 -40.88 13.24
N ALA A 396 -4.15 -42.00 13.79
CA ALA A 396 -3.37 -42.74 14.79
C ALA A 396 -2.02 -43.24 14.24
N THR A 397 -1.94 -43.47 12.94
CA THR A 397 -0.71 -43.93 12.24
C THR A 397 0.11 -42.75 11.69
N SER A 398 -0.21 -41.50 12.03
CA SER A 398 0.59 -40.35 11.62
C SER A 398 2.02 -40.47 12.19
N PRO A 399 3.05 -40.13 11.42
CA PRO A 399 4.41 -40.02 11.95
C PRO A 399 4.55 -38.91 13.00
N ASP A 400 3.56 -38.04 13.12
CA ASP A 400 3.47 -36.93 14.05
C ASP A 400 2.69 -37.29 15.33
N ALA A 401 2.12 -38.50 15.37
CA ALA A 401 1.29 -38.91 16.49
C ALA A 401 2.07 -38.85 17.79
N ASP A 402 1.48 -38.18 18.78
CA ASP A 402 2.00 -38.01 20.13
C ASP A 402 3.38 -37.28 20.25
N ARG A 403 3.89 -36.71 19.16
CA ARG A 403 5.14 -35.92 19.12
C ARG A 403 4.90 -34.43 19.32
N VAL A 404 5.99 -33.71 19.58
CA VAL A 404 6.03 -32.25 19.43
C VAL A 404 6.21 -31.93 17.94
N VAL A 405 5.37 -31.09 17.39
CA VAL A 405 5.37 -30.78 15.94
C VAL A 405 5.52 -29.29 15.69
N PHE A 406 6.28 -28.96 14.68
CA PHE A 406 6.32 -27.64 14.09
C PHE A 406 6.12 -27.71 12.57
N VAL A 407 5.26 -26.87 12.01
CA VAL A 407 5.04 -26.80 10.56
C VAL A 407 5.32 -25.38 10.08
N GLY A 408 6.31 -25.22 9.22
CA GLY A 408 6.71 -23.92 8.63
C GLY A 408 8.19 -23.88 8.26
N SER A 409 8.59 -22.93 7.42
CA SER A 409 10.00 -22.73 7.05
C SER A 409 10.81 -22.06 8.16
N THR A 410 12.14 -22.15 8.06
CA THR A 410 13.08 -21.38 8.90
C THR A 410 12.96 -19.87 8.67
N ARG A 411 12.48 -19.42 7.50
CA ARG A 411 12.49 -18.00 7.05
C ARG A 411 13.88 -17.37 7.06
N GLY A 412 14.94 -18.18 6.92
CA GLY A 412 16.32 -17.70 6.95
C GLY A 412 16.83 -17.23 8.33
N ALA A 413 16.08 -17.52 9.41
CA ALA A 413 16.45 -17.16 10.78
C ALA A 413 16.15 -18.31 11.76
N ALA A 414 16.90 -18.35 12.85
CA ALA A 414 16.61 -19.29 13.95
C ALA A 414 15.23 -18.97 14.55
N ARG A 415 14.45 -20.02 14.80
CA ARG A 415 13.14 -19.92 15.45
C ARG A 415 13.28 -20.39 16.91
N PRO A 416 13.25 -19.49 17.89
CA PRO A 416 13.57 -19.81 19.28
C PRO A 416 12.78 -21.00 19.83
N MET A 417 11.47 -21.08 19.56
CA MET A 417 10.63 -22.20 20.02
C MET A 417 11.13 -23.56 19.51
N VAL A 418 11.62 -23.64 18.26
CA VAL A 418 12.16 -24.88 17.67
C VAL A 418 13.55 -25.19 18.22
N THR A 419 14.44 -24.18 18.25
CA THR A 419 15.82 -24.38 18.74
C THR A 419 15.86 -24.71 20.21
N ASP A 420 14.97 -24.16 21.02
CA ASP A 420 14.84 -24.50 22.44
C ASP A 420 14.28 -25.89 22.65
N ALA A 421 13.27 -26.31 21.86
CA ALA A 421 12.76 -27.70 21.90
C ALA A 421 13.82 -28.71 21.52
N VAL A 422 14.67 -28.42 20.53
CA VAL A 422 15.85 -29.26 20.20
C VAL A 422 16.83 -29.32 21.37
N ALA A 423 17.17 -28.17 21.96
CA ALA A 423 18.11 -28.08 23.09
C ALA A 423 17.59 -28.84 24.34
N LEU A 424 16.28 -28.93 24.52
CA LEU A 424 15.61 -29.69 25.58
C LEU A 424 15.52 -31.19 25.29
N GLY A 425 15.92 -31.64 24.09
CA GLY A 425 15.81 -33.04 23.70
C GLY A 425 14.37 -33.52 23.51
N ALA A 426 13.45 -32.61 23.15
CA ALA A 426 12.06 -32.95 22.89
C ALA A 426 11.95 -33.94 21.70
N ASP A 427 10.98 -34.85 21.75
CA ASP A 427 10.64 -35.70 20.59
C ASP A 427 9.94 -34.82 19.52
N LEU A 428 10.77 -34.06 18.82
CA LEU A 428 10.34 -32.99 17.88
C LEU A 428 10.32 -33.51 16.45
N ARG A 429 9.28 -33.11 15.69
CA ARG A 429 9.24 -33.25 14.24
C ARG A 429 8.93 -31.89 13.60
N VAL A 430 9.75 -31.51 12.61
CA VAL A 430 9.68 -30.22 11.95
C VAL A 430 9.41 -30.43 10.46
N HIS A 431 8.31 -29.85 9.96
CA HIS A 431 7.96 -29.86 8.55
C HIS A 431 8.15 -28.48 7.94
N GLY A 432 8.64 -28.44 6.72
CA GLY A 432 8.90 -27.23 5.94
C GLY A 432 10.34 -27.15 5.46
N PRO A 433 10.67 -26.23 4.57
CA PRO A 433 12.01 -26.09 4.00
C PRO A 433 12.99 -25.37 4.94
N GLY A 434 14.30 -25.64 4.74
CA GLY A 434 15.41 -24.90 5.33
C GLY A 434 15.84 -25.38 6.72
N TRP A 435 15.41 -26.55 7.18
CA TRP A 435 15.72 -27.07 8.52
C TRP A 435 16.94 -27.99 8.59
N ASP A 436 17.48 -28.41 7.45
CA ASP A 436 18.53 -29.43 7.34
C ASP A 436 19.80 -29.14 8.19
N GLU A 437 20.13 -27.84 8.35
CA GLU A 437 21.30 -27.42 9.15
C GLU A 437 20.92 -26.92 10.56
N VAL A 438 19.63 -26.91 10.91
CA VAL A 438 19.12 -26.27 12.13
C VAL A 438 18.66 -27.30 13.16
N VAL A 439 18.10 -28.43 12.70
CA VAL A 439 17.61 -29.50 13.60
C VAL A 439 18.29 -30.82 13.28
N PRO A 440 18.38 -31.75 14.26
CA PRO A 440 18.88 -33.12 14.03
C PRO A 440 18.09 -33.85 12.94
N ALA A 441 18.76 -34.73 12.19
CA ALA A 441 18.16 -35.44 11.07
C ALA A 441 16.90 -36.25 11.46
N GLU A 442 16.85 -36.78 12.67
CA GLU A 442 15.70 -37.52 13.23
C GLU A 442 14.48 -36.62 13.50
N SER A 443 14.69 -35.32 13.60
CA SER A 443 13.62 -34.32 13.76
C SER A 443 13.10 -33.77 12.42
N LEU A 444 13.77 -34.07 11.31
CA LEU A 444 13.33 -33.63 10.00
C LEU A 444 12.06 -34.39 9.57
N GLY A 445 11.06 -33.63 9.18
CA GLY A 445 9.83 -34.11 8.56
C GLY A 445 9.84 -33.85 7.05
N GLU A 446 8.66 -33.73 6.47
CA GLU A 446 8.51 -33.47 5.05
C GLU A 446 8.80 -31.98 4.72
N PRO A 447 9.50 -31.70 3.63
CA PRO A 447 9.80 -30.31 3.22
C PRO A 447 8.55 -29.54 2.76
N SER A 448 7.46 -30.23 2.46
CA SER A 448 6.16 -29.66 2.12
C SER A 448 5.05 -30.64 2.52
N LEU A 449 3.97 -30.10 3.06
CA LEU A 449 2.74 -30.81 3.39
C LEU A 449 1.57 -30.20 2.64
N THR A 450 0.66 -31.05 2.19
CA THR A 450 -0.67 -30.60 1.73
C THR A 450 -1.49 -30.08 2.92
N ARG A 451 -2.52 -29.28 2.67
CA ARG A 451 -3.42 -28.78 3.74
C ARG A 451 -4.02 -29.91 4.59
N ALA A 452 -4.40 -31.03 3.97
CA ALA A 452 -4.94 -32.19 4.67
C ALA A 452 -3.89 -32.88 5.55
N GLU A 453 -2.64 -32.92 5.12
CA GLU A 453 -1.53 -33.45 5.93
C GLU A 453 -1.19 -32.53 7.10
N VAL A 454 -1.22 -31.19 6.88
CA VAL A 454 -1.06 -30.22 7.98
C VAL A 454 -2.17 -30.40 9.02
N ALA A 455 -3.42 -30.54 8.60
CA ALA A 455 -4.54 -30.79 9.52
C ALA A 455 -4.38 -32.10 10.28
N ALA A 456 -3.92 -33.19 9.60
CA ALA A 456 -3.65 -34.48 10.23
C ALA A 456 -2.49 -34.37 11.25
N ALA A 457 -1.43 -33.64 10.93
CA ALA A 457 -0.31 -33.40 11.84
C ALA A 457 -0.79 -32.65 13.10
N TYR A 458 -1.53 -31.56 12.94
CA TYR A 458 -2.07 -30.75 14.06
C TYR A 458 -3.04 -31.54 14.94
N ALA A 459 -3.94 -32.32 14.35
CA ALA A 459 -4.88 -33.15 15.10
C ALA A 459 -4.23 -34.33 15.81
N SER A 460 -3.07 -34.81 15.32
CA SER A 460 -2.41 -36.02 15.84
C SER A 460 -1.28 -35.71 16.83
N ALA A 461 -0.67 -34.54 16.73
CA ALA A 461 0.43 -34.12 17.58
C ALA A 461 0.05 -34.10 19.08
N ARG A 462 1.03 -34.37 19.96
CA ARG A 462 0.89 -34.12 21.39
C ARG A 462 0.84 -32.61 21.67
N VAL A 463 1.75 -31.86 21.05
CA VAL A 463 1.86 -30.39 21.13
C VAL A 463 2.32 -29.86 19.79
N VAL A 464 1.73 -28.79 19.34
CA VAL A 464 2.20 -28.02 18.17
C VAL A 464 2.86 -26.74 18.66
N LEU A 465 4.09 -26.48 18.22
CA LEU A 465 4.80 -25.25 18.53
C LEU A 465 4.41 -24.15 17.55
N ASN A 466 4.30 -22.95 18.07
CA ASN A 466 4.09 -21.73 17.30
C ASN A 466 5.02 -20.62 17.78
N ASP A 467 5.39 -19.72 16.90
CA ASP A 467 6.07 -18.47 17.22
C ASP A 467 5.66 -17.37 16.24
N HIS A 468 5.93 -16.14 16.62
CA HIS A 468 5.57 -14.93 15.87
C HIS A 468 6.81 -14.12 15.49
N TRP A 469 6.68 -13.22 14.52
CA TRP A 469 7.63 -12.15 14.35
C TRP A 469 7.53 -11.18 15.53
N PRO A 470 8.64 -10.53 15.96
CA PRO A 470 8.62 -9.63 17.13
C PRO A 470 7.59 -8.49 17.01
N ASP A 471 7.45 -7.87 15.86
CA ASP A 471 6.47 -6.82 15.57
C ASP A 471 5.02 -7.34 15.66
N MET A 472 4.77 -8.55 15.16
CA MET A 472 3.48 -9.21 15.28
C MET A 472 3.15 -9.54 16.73
N ALA A 473 4.10 -10.13 17.47
CA ALA A 473 3.91 -10.45 18.88
C ALA A 473 3.61 -9.18 19.71
N ALA A 474 4.38 -8.11 19.50
CA ALA A 474 4.18 -6.83 20.17
C ALA A 474 2.84 -6.16 19.82
N GLY A 475 2.38 -6.32 18.58
CA GLY A 475 1.11 -5.79 18.08
C GLY A 475 -0.13 -6.63 18.43
N GLY A 476 0.04 -7.79 19.04
CA GLY A 476 -1.07 -8.69 19.38
C GLY A 476 -1.59 -9.54 18.22
N PHE A 477 -0.79 -9.74 17.16
CA PHE A 477 -1.17 -10.56 16.01
C PHE A 477 -1.00 -12.03 16.31
N VAL A 478 -2.11 -12.74 16.47
CA VAL A 478 -2.13 -14.19 16.64
C VAL A 478 -2.15 -14.86 15.28
N SER A 479 -1.14 -15.70 15.00
CA SER A 479 -1.03 -16.38 13.71
C SER A 479 -2.17 -17.37 13.46
N ASN A 480 -2.58 -17.57 12.21
CA ASN A 480 -3.65 -18.50 11.88
C ASN A 480 -3.33 -19.96 12.25
N ARG A 481 -2.03 -20.34 12.36
CA ARG A 481 -1.65 -21.66 12.89
C ARG A 481 -2.28 -21.93 14.25
N VAL A 482 -2.36 -20.94 15.13
CA VAL A 482 -2.98 -21.11 16.45
C VAL A 482 -4.45 -21.51 16.29
N PHE A 483 -5.19 -20.84 15.43
CA PHE A 483 -6.59 -21.17 15.15
C PHE A 483 -6.74 -22.53 14.48
N ASP A 484 -5.86 -22.87 13.52
CA ASP A 484 -5.87 -24.15 12.81
C ASP A 484 -5.62 -25.33 13.76
N VAL A 485 -4.65 -25.19 14.67
CA VAL A 485 -4.34 -26.22 15.68
C VAL A 485 -5.52 -26.41 16.63
N LEU A 486 -6.06 -25.33 17.15
CA LEU A 486 -7.20 -25.39 18.08
C LEU A 486 -8.45 -25.97 17.42
N ALA A 487 -8.75 -25.58 16.18
CA ALA A 487 -9.87 -26.15 15.40
C ALA A 487 -9.67 -27.63 15.10
N SER A 488 -8.42 -28.09 14.97
CA SER A 488 -8.09 -29.52 14.81
C SER A 488 -8.21 -30.33 16.10
N GLY A 489 -8.59 -29.70 17.22
CA GLY A 489 -8.59 -30.33 18.55
C GLY A 489 -7.18 -30.60 19.07
N GLY A 490 -6.17 -29.91 18.55
CA GLY A 490 -4.79 -29.94 18.98
C GLY A 490 -4.51 -29.08 20.21
N VAL A 491 -3.29 -29.20 20.71
CA VAL A 491 -2.71 -28.35 21.75
C VAL A 491 -1.62 -27.51 21.12
N VAL A 492 -1.63 -26.19 21.39
CA VAL A 492 -0.61 -25.30 20.89
C VAL A 492 0.17 -24.65 22.03
N VAL A 493 1.50 -24.62 21.89
CA VAL A 493 2.40 -23.84 22.73
C VAL A 493 3.01 -22.76 21.88
N THR A 494 2.84 -21.51 22.29
CA THR A 494 3.29 -20.31 21.56
C THR A 494 4.19 -19.43 22.40
N ASP A 495 4.95 -18.56 21.75
CA ASP A 495 5.64 -17.43 22.37
C ASP A 495 4.65 -16.41 22.92
N PRO A 496 5.08 -15.46 23.78
CA PRO A 496 4.23 -14.39 24.30
C PRO A 496 3.75 -13.44 23.20
N VAL A 497 2.44 -13.21 23.17
CA VAL A 497 1.79 -12.24 22.27
C VAL A 497 1.01 -11.24 23.12
N ALA A 498 1.17 -9.95 22.84
CA ALA A 498 0.51 -8.90 23.58
C ALA A 498 -1.02 -9.02 23.54
N GLY A 499 -1.69 -9.04 24.69
CA GLY A 499 -3.15 -9.14 24.78
C GLY A 499 -3.74 -10.49 24.33
N LEU A 500 -2.94 -11.55 24.23
CA LEU A 500 -3.40 -12.87 23.77
C LEU A 500 -4.59 -13.38 24.61
N SER A 501 -4.49 -13.30 25.93
CA SER A 501 -5.54 -13.77 26.85
C SER A 501 -6.87 -13.02 26.70
N ASP A 502 -6.84 -11.78 26.20
CA ASP A 502 -8.04 -10.97 26.02
C ASP A 502 -8.85 -11.41 24.80
N VAL A 503 -8.19 -12.08 23.84
CA VAL A 503 -8.82 -12.51 22.58
C VAL A 503 -8.97 -14.01 22.46
N LEU A 504 -8.15 -14.77 23.16
CA LEU A 504 -8.11 -16.23 23.05
C LEU A 504 -7.66 -16.88 24.37
N ASP A 505 -8.64 -17.16 25.23
CA ASP A 505 -8.43 -17.90 26.48
C ASP A 505 -9.08 -19.29 26.39
N VAL A 506 -8.24 -20.29 26.16
CA VAL A 506 -8.66 -21.70 26.04
C VAL A 506 -7.61 -22.64 26.70
N PRO A 507 -8.05 -23.74 27.31
CA PRO A 507 -7.15 -24.62 28.06
C PRO A 507 -6.16 -25.43 27.20
N THR A 508 -6.31 -25.37 25.88
CA THR A 508 -5.45 -26.06 24.88
C THR A 508 -4.41 -25.11 24.26
N LEU A 509 -4.34 -23.87 24.73
CA LEU A 509 -3.33 -22.87 24.37
C LEU A 509 -2.47 -22.58 25.60
N ALA A 510 -1.16 -22.73 25.45
CA ALA A 510 -0.21 -22.34 26.49
C ALA A 510 0.88 -21.40 25.93
N VAL A 511 1.43 -20.57 26.78
CA VAL A 511 2.48 -19.60 26.42
C VAL A 511 3.78 -19.99 27.11
N ALA A 512 4.89 -19.98 26.36
CA ALA A 512 6.24 -20.13 26.87
C ALA A 512 7.06 -18.87 26.56
N GLY A 513 7.38 -18.09 27.56
CA GLY A 513 8.24 -16.89 27.45
C GLY A 513 9.72 -17.19 27.72
N SER A 514 10.05 -18.42 28.10
CA SER A 514 11.42 -18.86 28.36
C SER A 514 11.58 -20.34 28.04
N ARG A 515 12.87 -20.78 27.93
CA ARG A 515 13.18 -22.20 27.73
C ARG A 515 12.74 -23.06 28.92
N ASP A 516 12.82 -22.56 30.13
CA ASP A 516 12.39 -23.32 31.32
C ASP A 516 10.87 -23.51 31.32
N GLU A 517 10.09 -22.48 30.97
CA GLU A 517 8.65 -22.61 30.79
C GLU A 517 8.29 -23.58 29.65
N LEU A 518 9.05 -23.53 28.55
CA LEU A 518 8.88 -24.47 27.46
C LEU A 518 9.19 -25.91 27.91
N ALA A 519 10.24 -26.12 28.73
CA ALA A 519 10.56 -27.43 29.29
C ALA A 519 9.41 -28.00 30.12
N ASP A 520 8.82 -27.20 31.00
CA ASP A 520 7.66 -27.58 31.81
C ASP A 520 6.44 -27.95 30.95
N LEU A 521 6.21 -27.20 29.86
CA LEU A 521 5.10 -27.44 28.92
C LEU A 521 5.34 -28.69 28.05
N LEU A 522 6.58 -29.01 27.74
CA LEU A 522 6.93 -30.19 26.94
C LEU A 522 7.18 -31.47 27.77
N GLU A 523 7.15 -31.38 29.11
CA GLU A 523 7.32 -32.55 29.98
C GLU A 523 6.40 -33.72 29.56
N PRO A 524 6.92 -34.92 29.29
CA PRO A 524 6.13 -36.05 28.81
C PRO A 524 4.96 -36.43 29.72
N ALA A 525 5.13 -36.26 31.02
CA ALA A 525 4.11 -36.57 32.02
C ALA A 525 3.03 -35.48 32.16
N ARG A 526 3.18 -34.33 31.49
CA ARG A 526 2.21 -33.25 31.57
C ARG A 526 0.85 -33.66 31.02
N ALA A 527 -0.18 -33.54 31.82
CA ALA A 527 -1.55 -33.78 31.40
C ALA A 527 -2.09 -32.57 30.63
N TRP A 528 -2.52 -32.78 29.43
CA TRP A 528 -3.28 -31.84 28.62
C TRP A 528 -4.78 -32.10 28.71
N PRO A 529 -5.65 -31.16 28.31
CA PRO A 529 -7.10 -31.37 28.34
C PRO A 529 -7.53 -32.64 27.61
N SER A 530 -8.56 -33.27 28.12
CA SER A 530 -9.13 -34.49 27.55
C SER A 530 -9.61 -34.29 26.09
N ALA A 531 -9.81 -35.40 25.37
CA ALA A 531 -10.32 -35.34 24.01
C ALA A 531 -11.67 -34.62 23.91
N ALA A 532 -12.54 -34.74 24.92
CA ALA A 532 -13.83 -34.07 24.97
C ALA A 532 -13.67 -32.53 25.14
N GLU A 533 -12.79 -32.10 26.03
CA GLU A 533 -12.50 -30.66 26.24
C GLU A 533 -11.86 -30.05 24.99
N ARG A 534 -10.93 -30.77 24.33
CA ARG A 534 -10.33 -30.33 23.07
C ARG A 534 -11.35 -30.23 21.95
N ALA A 535 -12.31 -31.18 21.87
CA ALA A 535 -13.39 -31.10 20.90
C ALA A 535 -14.30 -29.87 21.14
N ALA A 536 -14.63 -29.58 22.40
CA ALA A 536 -15.42 -28.40 22.74
C ALA A 536 -14.70 -27.08 22.37
N VAL A 537 -13.36 -27.01 22.57
CA VAL A 537 -12.57 -25.88 22.10
C VAL A 537 -12.62 -25.78 20.57
N ALA A 538 -12.45 -26.91 19.87
CA ALA A 538 -12.48 -26.93 18.40
C ALA A 538 -13.83 -26.44 17.84
N GLU A 539 -14.95 -26.84 18.44
CA GLU A 539 -16.28 -26.36 18.06
C GLU A 539 -16.42 -24.83 18.26
N ARG A 540 -15.94 -24.31 19.40
CA ARG A 540 -15.96 -22.87 19.68
C ARG A 540 -15.09 -22.10 18.66
N ILE A 541 -13.88 -22.57 18.37
CA ILE A 541 -13.00 -21.94 17.40
C ILE A 541 -13.62 -21.96 16.00
N ALA A 542 -14.19 -23.09 15.58
CA ALA A 542 -14.88 -23.21 14.30
C ALA A 542 -16.05 -22.22 14.18
N ALA A 543 -16.80 -22.00 15.25
CA ALA A 543 -17.93 -21.08 15.25
C ALA A 543 -17.51 -19.60 15.24
N GLU A 544 -16.52 -19.24 16.07
CA GLU A 544 -16.16 -17.84 16.34
C GLU A 544 -15.02 -17.32 15.47
N HIS A 545 -14.13 -18.19 15.00
CA HIS A 545 -12.89 -17.84 14.36
C HIS A 545 -12.69 -18.50 12.97
N SER A 546 -13.77 -18.92 12.31
CA SER A 546 -13.72 -19.42 10.93
C SER A 546 -13.62 -18.30 9.90
N PHE A 547 -13.21 -18.64 8.68
CA PHE A 547 -13.29 -17.73 7.54
C PHE A 547 -14.73 -17.32 7.23
N ASP A 548 -15.73 -18.16 7.51
CA ASP A 548 -17.15 -17.78 7.39
C ASP A 548 -17.52 -16.62 8.32
N ALA A 549 -17.05 -16.66 9.58
CA ALA A 549 -17.24 -15.58 10.53
C ALA A 549 -16.56 -14.28 10.06
N ARG A 550 -15.37 -14.37 9.48
CA ARG A 550 -14.65 -13.19 8.94
C ARG A 550 -15.31 -12.65 7.68
N ALA A 551 -15.73 -13.52 6.77
CA ALA A 551 -16.45 -13.13 5.55
C ALA A 551 -17.74 -12.37 5.87
N ALA A 552 -18.48 -12.81 6.87
CA ALA A 552 -19.70 -12.12 7.33
C ALA A 552 -19.41 -10.69 7.81
N VAL A 553 -18.34 -10.48 8.59
CA VAL A 553 -17.91 -9.15 9.06
C VAL A 553 -17.47 -8.26 7.89
N LEU A 554 -16.65 -8.79 6.99
CA LEU A 554 -16.15 -8.05 5.82
C LEU A 554 -17.29 -7.68 4.87
N LEU A 555 -18.23 -8.60 4.61
CA LEU A 555 -19.40 -8.34 3.77
C LEU A 555 -20.30 -7.26 4.38
N ALA A 556 -20.54 -7.32 5.68
CA ALA A 556 -21.31 -6.29 6.38
C ALA A 556 -20.64 -4.92 6.28
N ALA A 557 -19.32 -4.87 6.43
CA ALA A 557 -18.54 -3.65 6.28
C ALA A 557 -18.61 -3.10 4.84
N ALA A 558 -18.40 -3.96 3.84
CA ALA A 558 -18.47 -3.56 2.43
C ALA A 558 -19.87 -2.97 2.08
N ARG A 559 -20.94 -3.60 2.56
CA ARG A 559 -22.32 -3.10 2.37
C ARG A 559 -22.56 -1.77 3.07
N ALA A 560 -22.04 -1.60 4.30
CA ALA A 560 -22.14 -0.35 5.04
C ALA A 560 -21.40 0.80 4.36
N GLU A 561 -20.16 0.57 3.93
CA GLU A 561 -19.37 1.58 3.21
C GLU A 561 -19.97 1.91 1.85
N ARG A 562 -20.47 0.89 1.14
CA ARG A 562 -21.24 1.10 -0.09
C ARG A 562 -22.46 2.00 0.13
N ALA A 563 -23.24 1.77 1.18
CA ALA A 563 -24.39 2.59 1.51
C ALA A 563 -23.99 4.02 1.91
N ARG A 564 -22.87 4.20 2.61
CA ARG A 564 -22.30 5.51 2.98
C ARG A 564 -21.87 6.30 1.76
N LEU A 565 -21.22 5.64 0.82
CA LEU A 565 -20.77 6.25 -0.44
C LEU A 565 -21.94 6.55 -1.39
N HIS A 566 -23.12 5.91 -1.16
CA HIS A 566 -24.31 6.02 -2.02
C HIS A 566 -25.58 6.22 -1.18
N PRO A 567 -25.72 7.37 -0.50
CA PRO A 567 -26.98 7.66 0.15
C PRO A 567 -28.09 7.63 -0.90
N ARG A 568 -29.08 6.76 -0.68
CA ARG A 568 -30.30 6.76 -1.53
C ARG A 568 -30.85 8.17 -1.56
N ARG A 569 -30.96 8.78 -2.74
CA ARG A 569 -31.78 9.98 -2.91
C ARG A 569 -33.22 9.55 -2.62
N THR A 570 -33.71 9.90 -1.44
CA THR A 570 -35.13 9.86 -1.10
C THR A 570 -35.87 10.93 -1.86
#